data_97baf6a60919c2986b7c66b3fb94d279
#
_entry.id   97baf6a60919c2986b7c66b3fb94d279
#
_cell.length_a   1.000
_cell.length_b   1.000
_cell.length_c   1.000
_cell.angle_alpha   90.00
_cell.angle_beta   90.00
_cell.angle_gamma   90.00
#
_symmetry.space_group_name_H-M   'P 1'
#
loop_
_entity.id
_entity.type
_entity.pdbx_description
1 polymer ?
#
loop_
_entity_poly.entity_id
_entity_poly.type
_entity_poly.pdbx_seq_one_letter_code
_entity_poly.pdbx_strand_id
1 'polypeptide(L)'
;MSYIEKIDKNRIPQHIAIIMDGNGRWAKQRGKERTYGHQAGAETVHKIIEDAARLGVKYLTLYTFSTENWNRPQEEVAALMNLLLDSIEEETLMKNNIRFRIIGDIEKLPVDVQKGLSSCIAHTANNTGTCLVLALSYSSRWEITEAVRQIAQKAKTGEISPEQITDECITTHLTTNFMPDP
;
A
#
# COMPACT_ATOMS: atom_id res chain seq x y z
N MET A 1 -4.39 30.84 10.26
CA MET A 1 -3.14 30.02 10.20
C MET A 1 -3.51 28.63 9.72
N SER A 2 -2.97 28.21 8.60
CA SER A 2 -3.17 26.84 8.08
C SER A 2 -2.49 25.84 9.04
N TYR A 3 -3.01 24.61 9.16
CA TYR A 3 -2.35 23.56 9.93
C TYR A 3 -0.92 23.28 9.43
N ILE A 4 -0.67 23.44 8.12
CA ILE A 4 0.64 23.26 7.49
C ILE A 4 1.70 24.21 8.07
N GLU A 5 1.32 25.46 8.43
CA GLU A 5 2.23 26.45 9.03
C GLU A 5 2.63 26.09 10.46
N LYS A 6 1.91 25.17 11.12
CA LYS A 6 2.18 24.68 12.46
C LYS A 6 3.06 23.43 12.50
N ILE A 7 3.31 22.81 11.33
CA ILE A 7 4.11 21.59 11.25
C ILE A 7 5.59 21.91 11.38
N ASP A 8 6.25 21.29 12.35
CA ASP A 8 7.71 21.33 12.45
C ASP A 8 8.33 20.42 11.37
N LYS A 9 8.87 21.02 10.34
CA LYS A 9 9.48 20.31 9.21
C LYS A 9 10.69 19.44 9.59
N ASN A 10 11.30 19.68 10.74
CA ASN A 10 12.41 18.87 11.24
C ASN A 10 11.95 17.60 11.97
N ARG A 11 10.64 17.46 12.19
CA ARG A 11 10.04 16.34 12.92
C ARG A 11 9.03 15.55 12.06
N ILE A 12 9.13 15.64 10.75
CA ILE A 12 8.31 14.84 9.84
C ILE A 12 8.72 13.37 9.97
N PRO A 13 7.77 12.43 10.23
CA PRO A 13 8.08 11.01 10.26
C PRO A 13 8.56 10.54 8.89
N GLN A 14 9.48 9.59 8.88
CA GLN A 14 9.96 9.04 7.61
C GLN A 14 8.90 8.20 6.91
N HIS A 15 8.08 7.48 7.68
CA HIS A 15 7.04 6.60 7.18
C HIS A 15 5.71 6.90 7.89
N ILE A 16 4.64 6.98 7.12
CA ILE A 16 3.26 7.08 7.61
C ILE A 16 2.47 5.94 6.98
N ALA A 17 1.78 5.15 7.80
CA ALA A 17 0.88 4.11 7.32
C ALA A 17 -0.57 4.45 7.71
N ILE A 18 -1.49 4.34 6.74
CA ILE A 18 -2.89 4.73 6.91
C ILE A 18 -3.81 3.55 6.64
N ILE A 19 -4.64 3.21 7.62
CA ILE A 19 -5.73 2.25 7.46
C ILE A 19 -6.96 3.03 6.97
N MET A 20 -7.42 2.71 5.77
CA MET A 20 -8.58 3.35 5.16
C MET A 20 -9.86 2.59 5.50
N ASP A 21 -10.44 2.88 6.65
CA ASP A 21 -11.67 2.23 7.12
C ASP A 21 -12.80 3.24 7.32
N GLY A 22 -14.03 2.73 7.24
CA GLY A 22 -15.23 3.49 7.55
C GLY A 22 -15.94 4.11 6.35
N ASN A 23 -15.38 4.10 5.14
CA ASN A 23 -15.98 4.71 3.94
C ASN A 23 -17.40 4.21 3.66
N GLY A 24 -17.65 2.90 3.75
CA GLY A 24 -18.99 2.34 3.58
C GLY A 24 -19.97 2.72 4.69
N ARG A 25 -19.51 2.83 5.94
CA ARG A 25 -20.34 3.31 7.07
C ARG A 25 -20.70 4.79 6.91
N TRP A 26 -19.73 5.59 6.51
CA TRP A 26 -19.89 7.01 6.23
C TRP A 26 -20.94 7.26 5.12
N ALA A 27 -20.93 6.47 4.04
CA ALA A 27 -21.93 6.55 2.97
C ALA A 27 -23.31 6.17 3.47
N LYS A 28 -23.46 5.07 4.22
CA LYS A 28 -24.73 4.61 4.78
C LYS A 28 -25.36 5.66 5.70
N GLN A 29 -24.58 6.36 6.53
CA GLN A 29 -25.09 7.45 7.38
C GLN A 29 -25.67 8.62 6.57
N ARG A 30 -25.36 8.71 5.28
CA ARG A 30 -25.83 9.71 4.33
C ARG A 30 -26.89 9.17 3.37
N GLY A 31 -27.42 7.95 3.63
CA GLY A 31 -28.39 7.30 2.77
C GLY A 31 -27.85 6.93 1.39
N LYS A 32 -26.52 6.74 1.29
CA LYS A 32 -25.83 6.41 0.03
C LYS A 32 -25.30 4.99 0.05
N GLU A 33 -25.11 4.44 -1.15
CA GLU A 33 -24.48 3.14 -1.35
C GLU A 33 -23.01 3.14 -0.88
N ARG A 34 -22.48 1.95 -0.53
CA ARG A 34 -21.09 1.79 -0.04
C ARG A 34 -20.07 2.30 -1.06
N THR A 35 -20.33 2.09 -2.36
CA THR A 35 -19.48 2.53 -3.47
C THR A 35 -19.28 4.05 -3.49
N TYR A 36 -20.32 4.82 -3.18
CA TYR A 36 -20.20 6.27 -3.02
C TYR A 36 -19.16 6.68 -1.97
N GLY A 37 -19.13 5.94 -0.85
CA GLY A 37 -18.13 6.18 0.19
C GLY A 37 -16.71 5.85 -0.25
N HIS A 38 -16.52 4.82 -1.05
CA HIS A 38 -15.22 4.45 -1.59
C HIS A 38 -14.72 5.49 -2.61
N GLN A 39 -15.60 6.03 -3.46
CA GLN A 39 -15.27 7.12 -4.39
C GLN A 39 -14.82 8.40 -3.64
N ALA A 40 -15.59 8.83 -2.63
CA ALA A 40 -15.21 9.97 -1.79
C ALA A 40 -13.89 9.72 -1.02
N GLY A 41 -13.63 8.46 -0.65
CA GLY A 41 -12.35 8.04 -0.07
C GLY A 41 -11.19 8.19 -1.05
N ALA A 42 -11.36 7.80 -2.31
CA ALA A 42 -10.34 7.94 -3.35
C ALA A 42 -9.94 9.41 -3.56
N GLU A 43 -10.89 10.34 -3.65
CA GLU A 43 -10.60 11.78 -3.72
C GLU A 43 -9.78 12.29 -2.53
N THR A 44 -10.05 11.75 -1.34
CA THR A 44 -9.29 12.10 -0.14
C THR A 44 -7.86 11.55 -0.21
N VAL A 45 -7.70 10.34 -0.74
CA VAL A 45 -6.40 9.69 -0.92
C VAL A 45 -5.49 10.53 -1.83
N HIS A 46 -6.00 11.05 -2.96
CA HIS A 46 -5.21 11.93 -3.83
C HIS A 46 -4.62 13.13 -3.09
N LYS A 47 -5.44 13.81 -2.29
CA LYS A 47 -4.99 14.95 -1.48
C LYS A 47 -3.93 14.56 -0.45
N ILE A 48 -4.11 13.40 0.20
CA ILE A 48 -3.14 12.90 1.19
C ILE A 48 -1.80 12.54 0.54
N ILE A 49 -1.83 11.94 -0.66
CA ILE A 49 -0.61 11.61 -1.42
C ILE A 49 0.17 12.89 -1.77
N GLU A 50 -0.52 13.90 -2.31
CA GLU A 50 0.10 15.19 -2.63
C GLU A 50 0.63 15.91 -1.39
N ASP A 51 -0.13 15.91 -0.28
CA ASP A 51 0.28 16.53 0.96
C ASP A 51 1.49 15.82 1.58
N ALA A 52 1.53 14.49 1.57
CA ALA A 52 2.67 13.71 2.03
C ALA A 52 3.94 14.02 1.22
N ALA A 53 3.80 14.08 -0.12
CA ALA A 53 4.91 14.43 -1.01
C ALA A 53 5.40 15.88 -0.73
N ARG A 54 4.50 16.83 -0.59
CA ARG A 54 4.82 18.23 -0.28
C ARG A 54 5.50 18.40 1.08
N LEU A 55 5.14 17.58 2.07
CA LEU A 55 5.74 17.59 3.41
C LEU A 55 7.08 16.86 3.46
N GLY A 56 7.46 16.11 2.43
CA GLY A 56 8.70 15.36 2.38
C GLY A 56 8.68 14.04 3.16
N VAL A 57 7.48 13.46 3.38
CA VAL A 57 7.33 12.09 3.90
C VAL A 57 8.01 11.13 2.93
N LYS A 58 8.91 10.27 3.41
CA LYS A 58 9.66 9.37 2.53
C LYS A 58 8.83 8.17 2.08
N TYR A 59 8.01 7.62 2.97
CA TYR A 59 7.14 6.47 2.67
C TYR A 59 5.72 6.74 3.15
N LEU A 60 4.74 6.51 2.27
CA LEU A 60 3.33 6.57 2.59
C LEU A 60 2.71 5.22 2.26
N THR A 61 2.36 4.42 3.26
CA THR A 61 1.67 3.15 3.08
C THR A 61 0.17 3.32 3.25
N LEU A 62 -0.60 2.86 2.27
CA LEU A 62 -2.06 2.85 2.31
C LEU A 62 -2.56 1.41 2.31
N TYR A 63 -3.28 1.01 3.37
CA TYR A 63 -3.94 -0.31 3.44
C TYR A 63 -5.22 -0.28 2.63
N THR A 64 -5.14 -0.71 1.38
CA THR A 64 -6.20 -0.54 0.38
C THR A 64 -7.11 -1.75 0.28
N PHE A 65 -6.53 -2.96 0.22
CA PHE A 65 -7.30 -4.19 0.06
C PHE A 65 -6.65 -5.33 0.86
N SER A 66 -7.35 -5.81 1.90
CA SER A 66 -6.84 -6.90 2.75
C SER A 66 -7.18 -8.29 2.21
N THR A 67 -6.48 -9.32 2.69
CA THR A 67 -6.79 -10.72 2.37
C THR A 67 -8.23 -11.11 2.74
N GLU A 68 -8.79 -10.52 3.80
CA GLU A 68 -10.17 -10.76 4.24
C GLU A 68 -11.20 -10.14 3.28
N ASN A 69 -10.82 -9.13 2.50
CA ASN A 69 -11.74 -8.48 1.56
C ASN A 69 -12.16 -9.40 0.41
N TRP A 70 -11.41 -10.48 0.13
CA TRP A 70 -11.83 -11.50 -0.83
C TRP A 70 -13.11 -12.22 -0.45
N ASN A 71 -13.52 -12.20 0.82
CA ASN A 71 -14.78 -12.77 1.30
C ASN A 71 -16.01 -11.88 1.01
N ARG A 72 -15.83 -10.69 0.43
CA ARG A 72 -16.92 -9.82 0.01
C ARG A 72 -17.62 -10.36 -1.25
N PRO A 73 -18.86 -9.92 -1.54
CA PRO A 73 -19.51 -10.24 -2.80
C PRO A 73 -18.63 -9.89 -4.00
N GLN A 74 -18.60 -10.76 -5.01
CA GLN A 74 -17.73 -10.61 -6.19
C GLN A 74 -17.93 -9.26 -6.90
N GLU A 75 -19.17 -8.77 -6.98
CA GLU A 75 -19.48 -7.48 -7.57
C GLU A 75 -18.81 -6.30 -6.80
N GLU A 76 -18.78 -6.38 -5.45
CA GLU A 76 -18.11 -5.38 -4.62
C GLU A 76 -16.59 -5.44 -4.83
N VAL A 77 -16.02 -6.65 -4.90
CA VAL A 77 -14.58 -6.84 -5.17
C VAL A 77 -14.21 -6.29 -6.55
N ALA A 78 -14.98 -6.60 -7.58
CA ALA A 78 -14.74 -6.09 -8.94
C ALA A 78 -14.82 -4.55 -8.99
N ALA A 79 -15.83 -3.96 -8.33
CA ALA A 79 -15.95 -2.51 -8.25
C ALA A 79 -14.76 -1.86 -7.53
N LEU A 80 -14.23 -2.49 -6.46
CA LEU A 80 -13.06 -2.01 -5.75
C LEU A 80 -11.78 -2.10 -6.60
N MET A 81 -11.62 -3.17 -7.39
CA MET A 81 -10.48 -3.32 -8.31
C MET A 81 -10.51 -2.29 -9.44
N ASN A 82 -11.68 -2.01 -10.02
CA ASN A 82 -11.83 -0.95 -11.01
C ASN A 82 -11.52 0.43 -10.40
N LEU A 83 -12.08 0.72 -9.22
CA LEU A 83 -11.80 1.98 -8.52
C LEU A 83 -10.32 2.14 -8.20
N LEU A 84 -9.63 1.05 -7.85
CA LEU A 84 -8.19 1.05 -7.60
C LEU A 84 -7.42 1.47 -8.87
N LEU A 85 -7.72 0.87 -10.03
CA LEU A 85 -7.09 1.23 -11.30
C LEU A 85 -7.38 2.68 -11.68
N ASP A 86 -8.64 3.11 -11.57
CA ASP A 86 -9.07 4.47 -11.90
C ASP A 86 -8.45 5.52 -10.98
N SER A 87 -8.13 5.14 -9.73
CA SER A 87 -7.52 6.05 -8.74
C SER A 87 -6.00 6.16 -8.82
N ILE A 88 -5.33 5.35 -9.64
CA ILE A 88 -3.89 5.46 -9.86
C ILE A 88 -3.64 6.44 -11.00
N GLU A 89 -3.58 7.72 -10.68
CA GLU A 89 -3.24 8.79 -11.62
C GLU A 89 -1.72 8.87 -11.81
N GLU A 90 -1.20 8.12 -12.78
CA GLU A 90 0.23 8.08 -13.09
C GLU A 90 0.81 9.49 -13.36
N GLU A 91 0.06 10.35 -14.03
CA GLU A 91 0.46 11.74 -14.29
C GLU A 91 0.72 12.50 -12.98
N THR A 92 -0.16 12.34 -11.99
CA THR A 92 0.00 12.93 -10.66
C THR A 92 1.24 12.41 -9.94
N LEU A 93 1.52 11.09 -10.05
CA LEU A 93 2.71 10.49 -9.45
C LEU A 93 4.00 11.02 -10.11
N MET A 94 4.02 11.11 -11.42
CA MET A 94 5.16 11.64 -12.17
C MET A 94 5.40 13.12 -11.85
N LYS A 95 4.35 13.93 -11.88
CA LYS A 95 4.42 15.37 -11.61
C LYS A 95 4.98 15.68 -10.20
N ASN A 96 4.62 14.86 -9.22
CA ASN A 96 5.05 15.03 -7.82
C ASN A 96 6.30 14.22 -7.46
N ASN A 97 6.98 13.62 -8.45
CA ASN A 97 8.17 12.78 -8.26
C ASN A 97 7.94 11.64 -7.26
N ILE A 98 6.77 11.00 -7.31
CA ILE A 98 6.37 9.93 -6.39
C ILE A 98 6.73 8.58 -7.03
N ARG A 99 7.49 7.75 -6.30
CA ARG A 99 7.73 6.35 -6.65
C ARG A 99 6.57 5.49 -6.16
N PHE A 100 6.04 4.64 -7.04
CA PHE A 100 4.96 3.72 -6.71
C PHE A 100 5.47 2.31 -6.42
N ARG A 101 4.99 1.69 -5.36
CA ARG A 101 5.28 0.30 -4.97
C ARG A 101 4.05 -0.40 -4.41
N ILE A 102 4.11 -1.72 -4.35
CA ILE A 102 3.05 -2.57 -3.84
C ILE A 102 3.64 -3.59 -2.88
N ILE A 103 2.88 -3.92 -1.83
CA ILE A 103 3.12 -5.06 -0.95
C ILE A 103 1.86 -5.95 -0.91
N GLY A 104 2.03 -7.25 -0.71
CA GLY A 104 0.96 -8.23 -0.61
C GLY A 104 0.97 -9.27 -1.72
N ASP A 105 -0.08 -10.08 -1.78
CA ASP A 105 -0.24 -11.19 -2.72
C ASP A 105 -0.82 -10.70 -4.05
N ILE A 106 0.07 -10.18 -4.90
CA ILE A 106 -0.29 -9.56 -6.19
C ILE A 106 -0.80 -10.61 -7.18
N GLU A 107 -0.35 -11.85 -7.06
CA GLU A 107 -0.75 -12.94 -7.97
C GLU A 107 -2.25 -13.29 -7.89
N LYS A 108 -2.89 -12.98 -6.75
CA LYS A 108 -4.34 -13.14 -6.58
C LYS A 108 -5.17 -12.04 -7.26
N LEU A 109 -4.57 -10.93 -7.63
CA LEU A 109 -5.29 -9.85 -8.30
C LEU A 109 -5.67 -10.25 -9.74
N PRO A 110 -6.75 -9.70 -10.32
CA PRO A 110 -7.05 -9.86 -11.73
C PRO A 110 -5.88 -9.46 -12.64
N VAL A 111 -5.70 -10.16 -13.75
CA VAL A 111 -4.53 -9.99 -14.65
C VAL A 111 -4.42 -8.57 -15.22
N ASP A 112 -5.53 -7.93 -15.52
CA ASP A 112 -5.60 -6.53 -15.97
C ASP A 112 -5.13 -5.56 -14.89
N VAL A 113 -5.52 -5.80 -13.63
CA VAL A 113 -5.03 -5.04 -12.46
C VAL A 113 -3.53 -5.23 -12.30
N GLN A 114 -3.03 -6.47 -12.35
CA GLN A 114 -1.59 -6.74 -12.26
C GLN A 114 -0.79 -6.00 -13.34
N LYS A 115 -1.29 -5.96 -14.59
CA LYS A 115 -0.65 -5.25 -15.70
C LYS A 115 -0.62 -3.74 -15.48
N GLY A 116 -1.75 -3.14 -15.09
CA GLY A 116 -1.83 -1.70 -14.80
C GLY A 116 -0.88 -1.28 -13.69
N LEU A 117 -0.86 -2.05 -12.59
CA LEU A 117 0.05 -1.82 -11.47
C LEU A 117 1.52 -1.95 -11.86
N SER A 118 1.86 -2.97 -12.65
CA SER A 118 3.24 -3.20 -13.13
C SER A 118 3.70 -2.08 -14.04
N SER A 119 2.83 -1.57 -14.91
CA SER A 119 3.10 -0.41 -15.77
C SER A 119 3.42 0.83 -14.92
N CYS A 120 2.58 1.15 -13.95
CA CYS A 120 2.77 2.29 -13.07
C CYS A 120 4.07 2.19 -12.25
N ILE A 121 4.40 0.99 -11.73
CA ILE A 121 5.68 0.75 -11.03
C ILE A 121 6.86 1.03 -11.97
N ALA A 122 6.80 0.54 -13.21
CA ALA A 122 7.89 0.72 -14.18
C ALA A 122 8.08 2.22 -14.56
N HIS A 123 6.99 2.94 -14.81
CA HIS A 123 7.05 4.35 -15.19
C HIS A 123 7.56 5.25 -14.06
N THR A 124 7.20 4.93 -12.80
CA THR A 124 7.62 5.71 -11.63
C THR A 124 8.93 5.24 -11.00
N ALA A 125 9.59 4.21 -11.55
CA ALA A 125 10.76 3.57 -10.96
C ALA A 125 11.94 4.54 -10.69
N ASN A 126 12.10 5.55 -11.52
CA ASN A 126 13.16 6.55 -11.42
C ASN A 126 12.81 7.76 -10.55
N ASN A 127 11.57 7.84 -10.03
CA ASN A 127 11.19 8.91 -9.12
C ASN A 127 11.90 8.73 -7.77
N THR A 128 12.34 9.85 -7.20
CA THR A 128 13.22 9.89 -6.03
C THR A 128 12.58 10.56 -4.81
N GLY A 129 11.36 11.05 -4.95
CA GLY A 129 10.59 11.70 -3.87
C GLY A 129 9.92 10.68 -2.94
N THR A 130 8.69 10.96 -2.53
CA THR A 130 7.90 10.07 -1.68
C THR A 130 7.70 8.71 -2.36
N CYS A 131 7.84 7.63 -1.61
CA CYS A 131 7.45 6.29 -2.03
C CYS A 131 6.02 6.02 -1.55
N LEU A 132 5.07 5.98 -2.49
CA LEU A 132 3.70 5.52 -2.22
C LEU A 132 3.67 4.01 -2.28
N VAL A 133 3.23 3.38 -1.20
CA VAL A 133 3.13 1.91 -1.08
C VAL A 133 1.66 1.52 -0.89
N LEU A 134 1.10 0.75 -1.82
CA LEU A 134 -0.23 0.18 -1.65
C LEU A 134 -0.13 -1.25 -1.11
N ALA A 135 -0.83 -1.53 -0.01
CA ALA A 135 -1.01 -2.88 0.51
C ALA A 135 -2.25 -3.50 -0.15
N LEU A 136 -2.04 -4.46 -1.07
CA LEU A 136 -3.06 -5.11 -1.88
C LEU A 136 -3.06 -6.60 -1.66
N SER A 137 -4.24 -7.19 -1.40
CA SER A 137 -4.33 -8.60 -0.99
C SER A 137 -3.35 -8.92 0.15
N TYR A 138 -3.22 -7.97 1.08
CA TYR A 138 -2.23 -7.99 2.16
C TYR A 138 -2.87 -8.27 3.51
N SER A 139 -2.19 -9.05 4.32
CA SER A 139 -2.33 -9.07 5.77
C SER A 139 -0.99 -9.44 6.43
N SER A 140 -0.76 -8.99 7.64
CA SER A 140 0.46 -9.32 8.38
C SER A 140 0.64 -10.83 8.57
N ARG A 141 -0.45 -11.57 8.75
CA ARG A 141 -0.39 -13.05 8.87
C ARG A 141 0.05 -13.71 7.57
N TRP A 142 -0.45 -13.23 6.43
CA TRP A 142 0.00 -13.69 5.12
C TRP A 142 1.50 -13.41 4.93
N GLU A 143 1.93 -12.19 5.19
CA GLU A 143 3.32 -11.77 5.02
C GLU A 143 4.28 -12.59 5.88
N ILE A 144 3.97 -12.73 7.18
CA ILE A 144 4.77 -13.56 8.10
C ILE A 144 4.83 -15.02 7.61
N THR A 145 3.69 -15.56 7.14
CA THR A 145 3.64 -16.94 6.62
C THR A 145 4.54 -17.11 5.40
N GLU A 146 4.54 -16.16 4.48
CA GLU A 146 5.40 -16.20 3.29
C GLU A 146 6.90 -16.07 3.66
N ALA A 147 7.23 -15.16 4.58
CA ALA A 147 8.59 -15.05 5.09
C ALA A 147 9.06 -16.35 5.73
N VAL A 148 8.24 -16.97 6.59
CA VAL A 148 8.55 -18.26 7.24
C VAL A 148 8.71 -19.37 6.21
N ARG A 149 7.88 -19.44 5.16
CA ARG A 149 8.04 -20.45 4.09
C ARG A 149 9.36 -20.30 3.35
N GLN A 150 9.75 -19.08 3.01
CA GLN A 150 11.03 -18.81 2.34
C GLN A 150 12.21 -19.20 3.22
N ILE A 151 12.19 -18.83 4.50
CA ILE A 151 13.22 -19.16 5.48
C ILE A 151 13.31 -20.69 5.67
N ALA A 152 12.17 -21.37 5.83
CA ALA A 152 12.12 -22.82 5.98
C ALA A 152 12.67 -23.55 4.74
N GLN A 153 12.40 -23.03 3.53
CA GLN A 153 12.95 -23.60 2.29
C GLN A 153 14.47 -23.44 2.24
N LYS A 154 15.01 -22.29 2.61
CA LYS A 154 16.47 -22.06 2.69
C LYS A 154 17.13 -22.93 3.73
N ALA A 155 16.50 -23.14 4.89
CA ALA A 155 17.01 -24.05 5.91
C ALA A 155 17.01 -25.50 5.40
N LYS A 156 15.95 -25.92 4.68
CA LYS A 156 15.86 -27.25 4.09
C LYS A 156 16.94 -27.50 3.03
N THR A 157 17.31 -26.48 2.25
CA THR A 157 18.38 -26.59 1.23
C THR A 157 19.80 -26.43 1.83
N GLY A 158 19.92 -26.12 3.13
CA GLY A 158 21.19 -25.91 3.80
C GLY A 158 21.83 -24.54 3.52
N GLU A 159 21.09 -23.61 2.92
CA GLU A 159 21.59 -22.25 2.68
C GLU A 159 21.72 -21.44 3.98
N ILE A 160 20.88 -21.73 4.97
CA ILE A 160 20.93 -21.14 6.31
C ILE A 160 20.74 -22.25 7.36
N SER A 161 21.35 -22.09 8.56
CA SER A 161 21.04 -22.94 9.71
C SER A 161 19.95 -22.31 10.58
N PRO A 162 19.23 -23.10 11.42
CA PRO A 162 18.22 -22.55 12.34
C PRO A 162 18.79 -21.46 13.27
N GLU A 163 20.05 -21.52 13.65
CA GLU A 163 20.73 -20.55 14.52
C GLU A 163 20.96 -19.19 13.83
N GLN A 164 20.93 -19.18 12.51
CA GLN A 164 21.05 -17.95 11.69
C GLN A 164 19.71 -17.24 11.47
N ILE A 165 18.60 -17.81 11.95
CA ILE A 165 17.28 -17.17 11.88
C ILE A 165 17.19 -16.14 13.00
N THR A 166 17.53 -14.90 12.67
CA THR A 166 17.48 -13.72 13.54
C THR A 166 16.35 -12.78 13.13
N ASP A 167 16.11 -11.72 13.92
CA ASP A 167 15.14 -10.67 13.57
C ASP A 167 15.47 -10.03 12.21
N GLU A 168 16.75 -9.84 11.92
CA GLU A 168 17.21 -9.32 10.64
C GLU A 168 16.94 -10.31 9.49
N CYS A 169 17.14 -11.60 9.73
CA CYS A 169 16.77 -12.63 8.76
C CYS A 169 15.27 -12.58 8.45
N ILE A 170 14.40 -12.42 9.45
CA ILE A 170 12.96 -12.28 9.25
C ILE A 170 12.68 -11.01 8.45
N THR A 171 13.21 -9.86 8.89
CA THR A 171 13.02 -8.56 8.24
C THR A 171 13.35 -8.60 6.76
N THR A 172 14.46 -9.22 6.38
CA THR A 172 14.90 -9.32 4.97
C THR A 172 13.99 -10.17 4.08
N HIS A 173 13.16 -11.03 4.68
CA HIS A 173 12.19 -11.85 3.96
C HIS A 173 10.77 -11.27 3.96
N LEU A 174 10.53 -10.14 4.64
CA LEU A 174 9.26 -9.43 4.56
C LEU A 174 9.16 -8.64 3.24
N THR A 175 7.94 -8.46 2.73
CA THR A 175 7.69 -7.62 1.55
C THR A 175 7.94 -6.14 1.83
N THR A 176 8.00 -5.77 3.11
CA THR A 176 8.24 -4.41 3.63
C THR A 176 9.72 -4.09 3.87
N ASN A 177 10.64 -5.00 3.55
CA ASN A 177 12.08 -4.90 3.84
C ASN A 177 12.80 -3.67 3.28
N PHE A 178 12.19 -2.95 2.35
CA PHE A 178 12.77 -1.78 1.66
C PHE A 178 12.45 -0.44 2.35
N MET A 179 11.67 -0.45 3.40
CA MET A 179 11.22 0.76 4.11
C MET A 179 11.29 0.57 5.63
N PRO A 180 11.48 1.66 6.41
CA PRO A 180 11.43 1.59 7.87
C PRO A 180 10.00 1.32 8.35
N ASP A 181 9.86 0.90 9.60
CA ASP A 181 8.55 0.81 10.27
C ASP A 181 7.89 2.21 10.36
N PRO A 182 6.54 2.28 10.27
CA PRO A 182 5.77 3.52 10.33
C PRO A 182 5.68 4.13 11.73
#